data_328bf7fa23e0c9a6e959df5ac6cf94c9
#
_entry.id   328bf7fa23e0c9a6e959df5ac6cf94c9
#
_cell.length_a   1.000
_cell.length_b   1.000
_cell.length_c   1.000
_cell.angle_alpha   90.00
_cell.angle_beta   90.00
_cell.angle_gamma   90.00
#
_symmetry.space_group_name_H-M   'P 1'
#
loop_
_entity.id
_entity.type
_entity.pdbx_description
1 polymer ?
#
loop_
_entity_poly.entity_id
_entity_poly.type
_entity_poly.pdbx_seq_one_letter_code
_entity_poly.pdbx_strand_id
1 'polypeptide(L)' 'MIMKKLPIIIVSVGCIITGLIVSMTPAVKVVNNTSYSYFNYELLGIGFAISLLLGIISLWFIKRKGN' A
#
# COMPACT_ATOMS: atom_id res chain seq x y z
N MET A 1 -19.36 -14.96 0.82
CA MET A 1 -19.29 -14.56 -0.59
C MET A 1 -18.06 -13.72 -0.86
N ILE A 2 -17.49 -13.87 -2.04
CA ILE A 2 -16.24 -13.22 -2.42
C ILE A 2 -16.36 -11.69 -2.38
N MET A 3 -17.51 -11.13 -2.74
CA MET A 3 -17.72 -9.68 -2.78
C MET A 3 -17.58 -9.01 -1.42
N LYS A 4 -18.03 -9.66 -0.34
CA LYS A 4 -17.89 -9.09 1.00
C LYS A 4 -16.45 -9.05 1.48
N LYS A 5 -15.61 -9.95 0.95
CA LYS A 5 -14.19 -10.03 1.30
C LYS A 5 -13.30 -9.22 0.35
N LEU A 6 -13.88 -8.70 -0.73
CA LEU A 6 -13.12 -7.99 -1.75
C LEU A 6 -12.27 -6.84 -1.19
N PRO A 7 -12.79 -5.93 -0.34
CA PRO A 7 -11.96 -4.86 0.21
C PRO A 7 -10.81 -5.40 1.07
N ILE A 8 -11.05 -6.46 1.82
CA ILE A 8 -10.00 -7.10 2.63
C ILE A 8 -8.91 -7.66 1.74
N ILE A 9 -9.29 -8.35 0.66
CA ILE A 9 -8.37 -8.93 -0.30
C ILE A 9 -7.55 -7.82 -0.98
N ILE A 10 -8.20 -6.74 -1.41
CA ILE A 10 -7.53 -5.61 -2.08
C ILE A 10 -6.50 -4.98 -1.15
N VAL A 11 -6.87 -4.71 0.10
CA VAL A 11 -5.96 -4.11 1.08
C VAL A 11 -4.78 -5.06 1.37
N SER A 12 -5.05 -6.35 1.53
CA SER A 12 -4.01 -7.34 1.79
C SER A 12 -3.02 -7.42 0.63
N VAL A 13 -3.50 -7.52 -0.60
CA VAL A 13 -2.66 -7.58 -1.79
C VAL A 13 -1.86 -6.28 -1.93
N GLY A 14 -2.49 -5.14 -1.70
CA GLY A 14 -1.82 -3.85 -1.74
C GLY A 14 -0.69 -3.76 -0.72
N CYS A 15 -0.91 -4.23 0.50
CA CYS A 15 0.12 -4.26 1.54
C CYS A 15 1.29 -5.15 1.14
N ILE A 16 1.01 -6.32 0.58
CA ILE A 16 2.06 -7.25 0.13
C ILE A 16 2.89 -6.60 -0.98
N ILE A 17 2.23 -6.03 -1.98
CA ILE A 17 2.90 -5.36 -3.10
C ILE A 17 3.75 -4.19 -2.58
N THR A 18 3.19 -3.37 -1.70
CA THR A 18 3.92 -2.24 -1.10
C THR A 18 5.16 -2.73 -0.37
N GLY A 19 5.03 -3.78 0.44
CA GLY A 19 6.17 -4.35 1.16
C GLY A 19 7.26 -4.82 0.23
N LEU A 20 6.90 -5.48 -0.86
CA LEU A 20 7.87 -5.95 -1.86
C LEU A 20 8.58 -4.77 -2.52
N ILE A 21 7.83 -3.76 -2.95
CA ILE A 21 8.41 -2.58 -3.60
C ILE A 21 9.36 -1.85 -2.65
N VAL A 22 8.94 -1.64 -1.40
CA VAL A 22 9.78 -0.97 -0.40
C VAL A 22 11.06 -1.77 -0.13
N SER A 23 10.94 -3.09 -0.08
CA SER A 23 12.09 -3.97 0.13
C SER A 23 13.08 -3.90 -1.02
N MET A 24 12.58 -3.73 -2.25
CA MET A 24 13.42 -3.69 -3.45
C MET A 24 13.94 -2.30 -3.77
N THR A 25 13.38 -1.25 -3.18
CA THR A 25 13.72 0.14 -3.48
C THR A 25 14.08 0.88 -2.19
N PRO A 26 15.27 0.63 -1.63
CA PRO A 26 15.70 1.35 -0.43
C PRO A 26 15.93 2.82 -0.75
N ALA A 27 15.57 3.68 0.19
CA ALA A 27 15.86 5.10 0.08
C ALA A 27 17.34 5.33 0.36
N VAL A 28 17.97 6.17 -0.46
CA VAL A 28 19.36 6.52 -0.30
C VAL A 28 19.48 8.00 0.01
N LYS A 29 20.16 8.31 1.11
CA LYS A 29 20.40 9.68 1.51
C LYS A 29 21.89 9.96 1.48
N VAL A 30 22.28 11.06 0.82
CA VAL A 30 23.69 11.46 0.73
C VAL A 30 23.92 12.61 1.72
N VAL A 31 24.82 12.38 2.67
CA VAL A 31 25.20 13.39 3.68
C VAL A 31 26.73 13.41 3.73
N ASN A 32 27.33 14.59 3.53
CA ASN A 32 28.78 14.80 3.61
C ASN A 32 29.57 13.83 2.72
N ASN A 33 29.12 13.62 1.49
CA ASN A 33 29.73 12.71 0.50
C ASN A 33 29.62 11.23 0.88
N THR A 34 28.82 10.90 1.88
CA THR A 34 28.56 9.52 2.28
C THR A 34 27.10 9.18 1.99
N SER A 35 26.88 8.08 1.28
CA SER A 35 25.51 7.64 0.99
C SER A 35 25.07 6.60 2.01
N TYR A 36 23.89 6.84 2.59
CA TYR A 36 23.27 5.92 3.53
C TYR A 36 22.01 5.34 2.91
N SER A 37 21.88 4.02 2.93
CA SER A 37 20.60 3.39 2.56
C SER A 37 19.79 3.16 3.83
N TYR A 38 18.51 3.52 3.78
CA TYR A 38 17.59 3.33 4.89
C TYR A 38 16.24 2.86 4.38
N PHE A 39 15.41 2.41 5.31
CA PHE A 39 14.07 1.91 4.97
C PHE A 39 13.22 3.06 4.39
N ASN A 40 12.57 2.81 3.26
CA ASN A 40 11.79 3.84 2.57
C ASN A 40 10.41 3.98 3.19
N TYR A 41 10.33 4.71 4.30
CA TYR A 41 9.06 4.92 5.01
C TYR A 41 8.08 5.75 4.20
N GLU A 42 8.56 6.69 3.39
CA GLU A 42 7.70 7.52 2.56
C GLU A 42 6.95 6.66 1.55
N LEU A 43 7.66 5.79 0.84
CA LEU A 43 7.05 4.88 -0.13
C LEU A 43 6.08 3.93 0.56
N LEU A 44 6.46 3.41 1.73
CA LEU A 44 5.59 2.54 2.51
C LEU A 44 4.29 3.25 2.89
N GLY A 45 4.38 4.49 3.37
CA GLY A 45 3.22 5.29 3.74
C GLY A 45 2.30 5.57 2.55
N ILE A 46 2.88 5.94 1.41
CA ILE A 46 2.12 6.21 0.18
C ILE A 46 1.40 4.94 -0.28
N GLY A 47 2.11 3.81 -0.34
CA GLY A 47 1.51 2.54 -0.75
C GLY A 47 0.40 2.10 0.18
N PHE A 48 0.60 2.27 1.48
CA PHE A 48 -0.40 1.93 2.48
C PHE A 48 -1.65 2.81 2.33
N ALA A 49 -1.46 4.11 2.12
CA ALA A 49 -2.56 5.05 1.90
C ALA A 49 -3.36 4.68 0.65
N ILE A 50 -2.68 4.36 -0.44
CA ILE A 50 -3.34 3.94 -1.69
C ILE A 50 -4.14 2.66 -1.46
N SER A 51 -3.58 1.69 -0.75
CA SER A 51 -4.27 0.43 -0.43
C SER A 51 -5.55 0.67 0.37
N LEU A 52 -5.48 1.54 1.38
CA LEU A 52 -6.64 1.90 2.18
C LEU A 52 -7.71 2.59 1.34
N LEU A 53 -7.31 3.51 0.46
CA LEU A 53 -8.25 4.19 -0.42
C LEU A 53 -8.97 3.20 -1.33
N LEU A 54 -8.24 2.27 -1.92
CA LEU A 54 -8.82 1.23 -2.77
C LEU A 54 -9.80 0.37 -1.98
N GLY A 55 -9.46 0.02 -0.74
CA GLY A 55 -10.35 -0.73 0.14
C GLY A 55 -11.64 0.02 0.42
N ILE A 56 -11.54 1.31 0.73
CA ILE A 56 -12.71 2.15 1.00
C ILE A 56 -13.59 2.26 -0.25
N ILE A 57 -12.98 2.50 -1.41
CA ILE A 57 -13.72 2.59 -2.67
C ILE A 57 -14.45 1.28 -2.97
N SER A 58 -13.81 0.14 -2.74
CA SER A 58 -14.43 -1.17 -2.92
C SER A 58 -15.62 -1.35 -1.99
N LEU A 59 -15.48 -0.97 -0.72
CA LEU A 59 -16.58 -1.02 0.23
C LEU A 59 -17.76 -0.18 -0.24
N TRP A 60 -17.47 1.02 -0.71
CA TRP A 60 -18.51 1.92 -1.20
C TRP A 60 -19.25 1.33 -2.39
N PHE A 61 -18.52 0.73 -3.34
CA PHE A 61 -19.12 0.07 -4.49
C PHE A 61 -20.03 -1.08 -4.08
N ILE A 62 -19.55 -1.93 -3.17
CA ILE A 62 -20.33 -3.08 -2.69
C ILE A 62 -21.60 -2.60 -2.00
N LYS A 63 -21.49 -1.59 -1.15
CA LYS A 63 -22.63 -1.03 -0.43
C LYS A 63 -23.65 -0.44 -1.38
N ARG A 64 -23.20 0.21 -2.44
CA ARG A 64 -24.07 0.81 -3.45
C ARG A 64 -24.80 -0.24 -4.28
N LYS A 65 -24.11 -1.33 -4.64
CA LYS A 65 -24.70 -2.42 -5.41
C LYS A 65 -25.55 -3.36 -4.55
N GLY A 66 -25.16 -3.51 -3.29
CA GLY A 66 -25.79 -4.44 -2.38
C GLY A 66 -27.16 -4.01 -1.88
N ASN A 67 -27.55 -2.80 -2.16
CA ASN A 67 -28.87 -2.35 -1.80
C ASN A 67 -29.89 -2.76 -2.85
#